data_e784e9ee5d55b2cebe7d3b818951cf11
#
_entry.id   e784e9ee5d55b2cebe7d3b818951cf11
#
_cell.length_a   1.000
_cell.length_b   1.000
_cell.length_c   1.000
_cell.angle_alpha   90.00
_cell.angle_beta   90.00
_cell.angle_gamma   90.00
#
_symmetry.space_group_name_H-M   'P 1'
#
loop_
_entity.id
_entity.type
_entity.pdbx_description
1 polymer ?
#
loop_
_entity_poly.entity_id
_entity_poly.type
_entity_poly.pdbx_seq_one_letter_code
_entity_poly.pdbx_strand_id
1 'polypeptide(L)'
;HLKNQLTQQTQRVPIQSRLSTDSLFVLKNAALQGVGVALISSWLAADALADGTLVNILPEWQAAPLPVYLVYPWARYYPARLRQFLSLMREVMPTISGMQQLK
;
A
#
# COMPACT_ATOMS: atom_id res chain seq x y z
N HIS A 1 7.30 -7.22 10.26
CA HIS A 1 8.51 -7.76 9.63
C HIS A 1 8.82 -6.96 8.37
N LEU A 2 10.09 -6.64 8.17
CA LEU A 2 10.57 -5.98 6.96
C LEU A 2 11.43 -6.95 6.16
N LYS A 3 11.32 -6.90 4.83
CA LYS A 3 12.11 -7.72 3.92
C LYS A 3 13.02 -6.83 3.09
N ASN A 4 14.32 -7.16 3.05
CA ASN A 4 15.27 -6.47 2.19
C ASN A 4 15.12 -6.99 0.76
N GLN A 5 14.86 -6.09 -0.18
CA GLN A 5 14.59 -6.45 -1.57
C GLN A 5 15.87 -6.89 -2.32
N LEU A 6 17.04 -6.44 -1.89
CA LEU A 6 18.30 -6.79 -2.52
C LEU A 6 18.85 -8.11 -2.01
N THR A 7 18.82 -8.33 -0.68
CA THR A 7 19.42 -9.54 -0.06
C THR A 7 18.39 -10.62 0.24
N GLN A 8 17.09 -10.33 0.09
CA GLN A 8 15.97 -11.22 0.45
C GLN A 8 15.93 -11.57 1.94
N GLN A 9 16.65 -10.81 2.76
CA GLN A 9 16.68 -11.00 4.21
C GLN A 9 15.41 -10.42 4.83
N THR A 10 14.81 -11.16 5.76
CA THR A 10 13.67 -10.71 6.54
C THR A 10 14.11 -10.41 7.96
N GLN A 11 13.69 -9.26 8.49
CA GLN A 11 14.04 -8.85 9.84
C GLN A 11 12.80 -8.38 10.58
N ARG A 12 12.65 -8.84 11.82
CA ARG A 12 11.65 -8.33 12.74
C ARG A 12 12.22 -7.14 13.48
N VAL A 13 11.59 -5.98 13.32
CA VAL A 13 12.02 -4.73 13.93
C VAL A 13 11.10 -4.41 15.10
N PRO A 14 11.59 -4.39 16.35
CA PRO A 14 10.78 -3.93 17.49
C PRO A 14 10.60 -2.41 17.39
N ILE A 15 9.39 -1.95 17.65
CA ILE A 15 9.08 -0.52 17.63
C ILE A 15 8.42 -0.11 18.95
N GLN A 16 8.69 1.14 19.33
CA GLN A 16 7.98 1.80 20.41
C GLN A 16 7.20 2.96 19.80
N SER A 17 5.87 2.83 19.81
CA SER A 17 5.01 3.78 19.10
C SER A 17 4.91 5.10 19.86
N ARG A 18 5.04 6.21 19.12
CA ARG A 18 4.67 7.54 19.61
C ARG A 18 3.22 7.87 19.33
N LEU A 19 2.67 7.27 18.27
CA LEU A 19 1.28 7.41 17.85
C LEU A 19 0.81 6.07 17.30
N SER A 20 -0.37 5.62 17.71
CA SER A 20 -1.03 4.45 17.13
C SER A 20 -2.40 4.84 16.60
N THR A 21 -2.69 4.44 15.38
CA THR A 21 -3.96 4.75 14.73
C THR A 21 -4.27 3.67 13.68
N ASP A 22 -5.53 3.43 13.43
CA ASP A 22 -5.99 2.57 12.34
C ASP A 22 -6.28 3.37 11.04
N SER A 23 -6.12 4.68 11.06
CA SER A 23 -6.32 5.54 9.89
C SER A 23 -4.99 5.80 9.19
N LEU A 24 -4.90 5.38 7.92
CA LEU A 24 -3.72 5.62 7.10
C LEU A 24 -3.49 7.12 6.84
N PHE A 25 -4.57 7.89 6.73
CA PHE A 25 -4.47 9.34 6.49
C PHE A 25 -3.92 10.07 7.72
N VAL A 26 -4.35 9.67 8.92
CA VAL A 26 -3.81 10.23 10.17
C VAL A 26 -2.33 9.89 10.29
N LEU A 27 -1.95 8.66 9.96
CA LEU A 27 -0.57 8.21 10.02
C LEU A 27 0.32 9.01 9.07
N LYS A 28 -0.14 9.22 7.83
CA LYS A 28 0.55 10.05 6.84
C LYS A 28 0.70 11.49 7.33
N ASN A 29 -0.36 12.08 7.84
CA ASN A 29 -0.33 13.46 8.33
C ASN A 29 0.60 13.61 9.53
N ALA A 30 0.64 12.65 10.43
CA ALA A 30 1.57 12.65 11.55
C ALA A 30 3.02 12.62 11.07
N ALA A 31 3.35 11.81 10.08
CA ALA A 31 4.69 11.78 9.48
C ALA A 31 5.03 13.11 8.81
N LEU A 32 4.09 13.73 8.11
CA LEU A 32 4.28 15.04 7.49
C LEU A 32 4.55 16.15 8.52
N GLN A 33 3.97 16.05 9.72
CA GLN A 33 4.17 16.98 10.81
C GLN A 33 5.45 16.71 11.62
N GLY A 34 6.23 15.70 11.25
CA GLY A 34 7.49 15.42 11.90
C GLY A 34 7.38 14.64 13.21
N VAL A 35 6.28 13.93 13.44
CA VAL A 35 6.10 13.11 14.65
C VAL A 35 7.12 11.97 14.70
N GLY A 36 7.47 11.40 13.56
CA GLY A 36 8.43 10.30 13.49
C GLY A 36 8.40 9.60 12.14
N VAL A 37 8.78 8.34 12.16
CA VAL A 37 8.84 7.45 11.00
C VAL A 37 7.57 6.60 10.96
N ALA A 38 6.99 6.45 9.77
CA ALA A 38 5.78 5.67 9.57
C ALA A 38 5.97 4.62 8.47
N LEU A 39 5.26 3.52 8.61
CA LEU A 39 5.13 2.51 7.56
C LEU A 39 3.78 2.70 6.89
N ILE A 40 3.78 3.18 5.65
CA ILE A 40 2.55 3.51 4.91
C ILE A 40 2.61 2.93 3.51
N SER A 41 1.44 2.82 2.87
CA SER A 41 1.33 2.34 1.50
C SER A 41 1.98 3.33 0.52
N SER A 42 2.68 2.81 -0.46
CA SER A 42 3.39 3.64 -1.45
C SER A 42 2.43 4.50 -2.27
N TRP A 43 1.23 4.01 -2.57
CA TRP A 43 0.24 4.80 -3.30
C TRP A 43 -0.22 6.04 -2.51
N LEU A 44 -0.31 5.92 -1.18
CA LEU A 44 -0.72 7.02 -0.31
C LEU A 44 0.39 8.06 -0.17
N ALA A 45 1.65 7.62 -0.18
CA ALA A 45 2.81 8.47 0.00
C ALA A 45 3.35 9.04 -1.31
N ALA A 46 2.84 8.62 -2.47
CA ALA A 46 3.45 8.90 -3.77
C ALA A 46 3.64 10.40 -4.02
N ASP A 47 2.63 11.22 -3.78
CA ASP A 47 2.71 12.66 -4.00
C ASP A 47 3.72 13.32 -3.06
N ALA A 48 3.71 12.95 -1.78
CA ALA A 48 4.62 13.51 -0.79
C ALA A 48 6.07 13.09 -1.03
N LEU A 49 6.31 11.88 -1.53
CA LEU A 49 7.63 11.44 -1.95
C LEU A 49 8.12 12.20 -3.18
N ALA A 50 7.22 12.48 -4.13
CA ALA A 50 7.55 13.20 -5.36
C ALA A 50 7.93 14.66 -5.09
N ASP A 51 7.24 15.32 -4.16
CA ASP A 51 7.53 16.73 -3.83
C ASP A 51 8.57 16.91 -2.71
N GLY A 52 9.03 15.83 -2.11
CA GLY A 52 10.09 15.86 -1.09
C GLY A 52 9.62 16.13 0.34
N THR A 53 8.30 16.20 0.60
CA THR A 53 7.80 16.40 1.97
C THR A 53 7.90 15.15 2.82
N LEU A 54 7.97 13.98 2.19
CA LEU A 54 8.34 12.71 2.82
C LEU A 54 9.56 12.13 2.14
N VAL A 55 10.35 11.37 2.89
CA VAL A 55 11.56 10.72 2.38
C VAL A 55 11.52 9.24 2.75
N ASN A 56 11.84 8.39 1.78
CA ASN A 56 12.00 6.97 2.02
C ASN A 56 13.36 6.71 2.66
N ILE A 57 13.38 6.43 3.97
CA ILE A 57 14.63 6.26 4.72
C ILE A 57 15.23 4.86 4.59
N LEU A 58 14.43 3.87 4.19
CA LEU A 58 14.89 2.49 4.02
C LEU A 58 14.40 1.94 2.67
N PRO A 59 14.94 2.45 1.54
CA PRO A 59 14.40 2.09 0.23
C PRO A 59 14.56 0.60 -0.13
N GLU A 60 15.49 -0.10 0.51
CA GLU A 60 15.75 -1.52 0.26
C GLU A 60 14.84 -2.44 1.05
N TRP A 61 14.11 -1.91 2.04
CA TRP A 61 13.28 -2.70 2.94
C TRP A 61 11.81 -2.43 2.68
N GLN A 62 11.02 -3.48 2.69
CA GLN A 62 9.57 -3.40 2.51
C GLN A 62 8.85 -4.30 3.49
N ALA A 63 7.65 -3.89 3.91
CA ALA A 63 6.70 -4.79 4.57
C ALA A 63 6.05 -5.71 3.53
N ALA A 64 5.42 -6.79 4.00
CA ALA A 64 4.69 -7.68 3.12
C ALA A 64 3.56 -6.89 2.40
N PRO A 65 3.37 -7.06 1.09
CA PRO A 65 2.28 -6.40 0.38
C PRO A 65 0.93 -6.93 0.87
N LEU A 66 -0.06 -6.04 0.91
CA LEU A 66 -1.43 -6.39 1.24
C LEU A 66 -2.19 -6.70 -0.04
N PRO A 67 -2.79 -7.89 -0.15
CA PRO A 67 -3.58 -8.22 -1.33
C PRO A 67 -4.88 -7.43 -1.36
N VAL A 68 -5.29 -7.03 -2.55
CA VAL A 68 -6.56 -6.33 -2.79
C VAL A 68 -7.45 -7.24 -3.64
N TYR A 69 -8.66 -7.47 -3.16
CA TYR A 69 -9.61 -8.37 -3.81
C TYR A 69 -10.88 -7.66 -4.18
N LEU A 70 -11.46 -8.05 -5.31
CA LEU A 70 -12.85 -7.74 -5.63
C LEU A 70 -13.71 -8.91 -5.15
N VAL A 71 -14.65 -8.62 -4.25
CA VAL A 71 -15.56 -9.63 -3.70
C VAL A 71 -16.96 -9.36 -4.20
N TYR A 72 -17.58 -10.37 -4.78
CA TYR A 72 -18.95 -10.28 -5.30
C TYR A 72 -19.64 -11.63 -5.12
N PRO A 73 -21.00 -11.64 -4.98
CA PRO A 73 -21.72 -12.88 -4.76
C PRO A 73 -21.59 -13.83 -5.95
N TRP A 74 -21.48 -15.11 -5.69
CA TRP A 74 -21.53 -16.09 -6.77
C TRP A 74 -22.91 -16.07 -7.43
N ALA A 75 -22.92 -16.09 -8.76
CA ALA A 75 -24.15 -16.18 -9.54
C ALA A 75 -23.86 -16.92 -10.84
N ARG A 76 -24.89 -17.61 -11.34
CA ARG A 76 -24.77 -18.33 -12.60
C ARG A 76 -24.55 -17.37 -13.78
N TYR A 77 -25.22 -16.23 -13.72
CA TYR A 77 -25.08 -15.17 -14.72
C TYR A 77 -24.89 -13.84 -14.02
N TYR A 78 -24.00 -13.02 -14.55
CA TYR A 78 -23.73 -11.68 -14.03
C TYR A 78 -24.27 -10.63 -14.98
N PRO A 79 -24.88 -9.55 -14.46
CA PRO A 79 -25.28 -8.43 -15.29
C PRO A 79 -24.11 -7.85 -16.08
N ALA A 80 -24.42 -7.30 -17.27
CA ALA A 80 -23.39 -6.70 -18.12
C ALA A 80 -22.62 -5.58 -17.40
N ARG A 81 -23.33 -4.80 -16.58
CA ARG A 81 -22.70 -3.72 -15.78
C ARG A 81 -21.65 -4.25 -14.83
N LEU A 82 -21.92 -5.37 -14.15
CA LEU A 82 -20.95 -5.98 -13.23
C LEU A 82 -19.75 -6.53 -14.01
N ARG A 83 -19.99 -7.22 -15.12
CA ARG A 83 -18.90 -7.75 -15.96
C ARG A 83 -18.01 -6.63 -16.51
N GLN A 84 -18.61 -5.53 -16.95
CA GLN A 84 -17.86 -4.36 -17.41
C GLN A 84 -17.03 -3.73 -16.30
N PHE A 85 -17.61 -3.61 -15.11
CA PHE A 85 -16.89 -3.10 -13.94
C PHE A 85 -15.70 -3.98 -13.58
N LEU A 86 -15.90 -5.30 -13.53
CA LEU A 86 -14.81 -6.24 -13.22
C LEU A 86 -13.68 -6.16 -14.25
N SER A 87 -14.03 -6.08 -15.54
CA SER A 87 -13.05 -5.93 -16.60
C SER A 87 -12.28 -4.63 -16.49
N LEU A 88 -12.98 -3.53 -16.21
CA LEU A 88 -12.37 -2.23 -15.99
C LEU A 88 -11.39 -2.25 -14.81
N MET A 89 -11.79 -2.87 -13.71
CA MET A 89 -10.92 -2.95 -12.53
C MET A 89 -9.68 -3.80 -12.79
N ARG A 90 -9.81 -4.91 -13.51
CA ARG A 90 -8.66 -5.74 -13.89
C ARG A 90 -7.68 -4.99 -14.79
N GLU A 91 -8.19 -4.08 -15.62
CA GLU A 91 -7.37 -3.28 -16.52
C GLU A 91 -6.72 -2.11 -15.82
N VAL A 92 -7.48 -1.41 -14.96
CA VAL A 92 -7.06 -0.13 -14.36
C VAL A 92 -6.23 -0.32 -13.10
N MET A 93 -6.60 -1.28 -12.24
CA MET A 93 -5.93 -1.43 -10.93
C MET A 93 -4.43 -1.65 -11.03
N PRO A 94 -3.90 -2.48 -11.96
CA PRO A 94 -2.44 -2.63 -12.08
C PRO A 94 -1.71 -1.35 -12.51
N THR A 95 -2.41 -0.37 -13.08
CA THR A 95 -1.81 0.90 -13.51
C THR A 95 -1.68 1.92 -12.38
N ILE A 96 -2.37 1.69 -11.25
CA ILE A 96 -2.31 2.60 -10.10
C ILE A 96 -0.96 2.45 -9.41
N SER A 97 -0.34 3.60 -9.11
CA SER A 97 0.94 3.64 -8.42
C SER A 97 0.88 2.87 -7.10
N GLY A 98 1.84 1.98 -6.89
CA GLY A 98 1.91 1.14 -5.69
C GLY A 98 1.17 -0.17 -5.79
N MET A 99 0.44 -0.41 -6.88
CA MET A 99 -0.24 -1.68 -7.11
C MET A 99 0.69 -2.66 -7.83
N GLN A 100 0.69 -3.91 -7.36
CA GLN A 100 1.44 -4.99 -7.98
C GLN A 100 0.47 -6.07 -8.42
N GLN A 101 0.70 -6.60 -9.61
CA GLN A 101 -0.11 -7.69 -10.11
C GLN A 101 0.28 -9.00 -9.45
N LEU A 102 -0.69 -9.76 -8.95
CA LEU A 102 -0.44 -11.09 -8.43
C LEU A 102 -0.16 -12.04 -9.59
N LYS A 103 0.88 -12.80 -9.43
CA LYS A 103 1.25 -13.83 -10.40
C LYS A 103 0.57 -15.15 -10.09
#